data_85a3c89ddc635a7ec5e6aa1f51078a45
#
_entry.id   85a3c89ddc635a7ec5e6aa1f51078a45
#
_cell.length_a   1.000
_cell.length_b   1.000
_cell.length_c   1.000
_cell.angle_alpha   90.00
_cell.angle_beta   90.00
_cell.angle_gamma   90.00
#
_symmetry.space_group_name_H-M   'P 1'
#
loop_
_entity.id
_entity.type
_entity.pdbx_description
1 polymer ?
#
loop_
_entity_poly.entity_id
_entity_poly.type
_entity_poly.pdbx_seq_one_letter_code
_entity_poly.pdbx_strand_id
1 'polypeptide(L)'
;VALRNLLDKACNSQELKMSYITLDFETYYSKEFSLSKMTTEAYIRDPQFEVIGFSYKVDDAPAQWVTGSNGEIAMALEELDIPNHYLICHNMAFDGAILAWRFGIIPKYYLDTLSMSRPITGLTVGGSLKALAEKFTDGHKGNEVVNALGKRRSDFTPGDLDNYGNYCNNDVELTWTLFHILKKDNPPKELYIQDLMIRMFTDPVLELDRDVLIAHLNNVQDKKAKLMERIDLSIGRDALMSNPQFAEVLKKLGVEPPLKTSLRTNKEAYAFSKTDYEFKALLEHPNTAVQAVVAARLGIKSTLEETRTESFLGISERGALPILLNYWGAHTGRASGGDKMNLQNLPRGGALRRSIKVPDNHV
;
A
#
# COMPACT_ATOMS: atom_id res chain seq x y z
N VAL A 1 -20.29 55.32 2.36
CA VAL A 1 -21.44 54.39 2.40
C VAL A 1 -21.41 53.46 1.18
N ALA A 2 -21.25 53.99 -0.06
CA ALA A 2 -21.26 53.17 -1.28
C ALA A 2 -20.09 52.18 -1.36
N LEU A 3 -18.85 52.53 -0.94
CA LEU A 3 -17.69 51.67 -0.95
C LEU A 3 -17.76 50.54 0.10
N ARG A 4 -18.42 50.85 1.25
CA ARG A 4 -18.69 49.86 2.30
C ARG A 4 -19.72 48.82 1.85
N ASN A 5 -20.77 49.27 1.14
CA ASN A 5 -21.79 48.37 0.57
C ASN A 5 -21.27 47.56 -0.64
N LEU A 6 -20.23 48.02 -1.32
CA LEU A 6 -19.53 47.23 -2.37
C LEU A 6 -18.58 46.19 -1.76
N LEU A 7 -17.92 46.53 -0.65
CA LEU A 7 -17.07 45.59 0.09
C LEU A 7 -17.94 44.55 0.81
N ASP A 8 -19.09 44.94 1.41
CA ASP A 8 -20.03 44.01 2.01
C ASP A 8 -20.73 43.10 0.96
N LYS A 9 -20.91 43.58 -0.27
CA LYS A 9 -21.38 42.74 -1.39
C LYS A 9 -20.27 41.84 -1.99
N ALA A 10 -19.02 42.26 -1.94
CA ALA A 10 -17.88 41.41 -2.35
C ALA A 10 -17.52 40.42 -1.22
N CYS A 11 -17.88 40.69 0.03
CA CYS A 11 -17.71 39.77 1.15
C CYS A 11 -18.89 38.79 1.31
N ASN A 12 -19.96 38.96 0.54
CA ASN A 12 -21.00 37.95 0.32
C ASN A 12 -20.57 37.03 -0.84
N SER A 13 -19.29 36.59 -0.82
CA SER A 13 -18.92 35.34 -1.45
C SER A 13 -19.80 34.28 -0.78
N GLN A 14 -20.71 33.67 -1.52
CA GLN A 14 -21.37 32.45 -1.14
C GLN A 14 -20.29 31.59 -0.46
N GLU A 15 -20.41 31.36 0.87
CA GLU A 15 -19.71 30.24 1.48
C GLU A 15 -20.14 29.05 0.65
N LEU A 16 -19.26 28.56 -0.21
CA LEU A 16 -19.48 27.36 -1.02
C LEU A 16 -19.82 26.28 0.00
N LYS A 17 -21.08 25.88 0.04
CA LYS A 17 -21.56 24.86 0.96
C LYS A 17 -20.77 23.58 0.64
N MET A 18 -19.89 23.17 1.55
CA MET A 18 -19.09 21.96 1.35
C MET A 18 -20.02 20.75 1.28
N SER A 19 -19.94 20.02 0.19
CA SER A 19 -20.66 18.76 -0.03
C SER A 19 -19.78 17.57 0.29
N TYR A 20 -20.39 16.42 0.43
CA TYR A 20 -19.71 15.12 0.49
C TYR A 20 -19.71 14.50 -0.91
N ILE A 21 -18.54 14.18 -1.40
CA ILE A 21 -18.36 13.42 -2.65
C ILE A 21 -17.91 12.02 -2.25
N THR A 22 -18.72 11.01 -2.54
CA THR A 22 -18.32 9.60 -2.40
C THR A 22 -17.83 9.11 -3.74
N LEU A 23 -16.66 8.44 -3.78
CA LEU A 23 -16.01 8.05 -5.02
C LEU A 23 -15.33 6.68 -4.90
N ASP A 24 -15.28 5.93 -6.00
CA ASP A 24 -14.57 4.66 -6.15
C ASP A 24 -14.04 4.52 -7.57
N PHE A 25 -12.76 4.12 -7.71
CA PHE A 25 -12.10 3.93 -9.01
C PHE A 25 -12.02 2.45 -9.40
N GLU A 26 -12.32 2.17 -10.66
CA GLU A 26 -12.01 0.90 -11.29
C GLU A 26 -10.79 1.02 -12.19
N THR A 27 -9.82 0.10 -12.01
CA THR A 27 -8.52 0.19 -12.67
C THR A 27 -8.12 -1.11 -13.35
N TYR A 28 -7.25 -1.04 -14.34
CA TYR A 28 -6.67 -2.20 -15.00
C TYR A 28 -5.79 -2.99 -14.03
N TYR A 29 -5.99 -4.31 -13.97
CA TYR A 29 -5.09 -5.22 -13.26
C TYR A 29 -4.99 -6.56 -13.98
N SER A 30 -3.86 -7.28 -13.75
CA SER A 30 -3.61 -8.59 -14.31
C SER A 30 -2.97 -9.53 -13.27
N LYS A 31 -2.68 -10.77 -13.67
CA LYS A 31 -1.96 -11.71 -12.81
C LYS A 31 -0.56 -11.20 -12.43
N GLU A 32 0.08 -10.46 -13.33
CA GLU A 32 1.44 -9.94 -13.14
C GLU A 32 1.45 -8.51 -12.60
N PHE A 33 0.47 -7.70 -13.00
CA PHE A 33 0.32 -6.29 -12.62
C PHE A 33 -0.87 -6.13 -11.67
N SER A 34 -0.61 -6.12 -10.36
CA SER A 34 -1.66 -6.03 -9.33
C SER A 34 -1.10 -5.68 -7.96
N LEU A 35 -1.96 -5.20 -7.07
CA LEU A 35 -1.64 -4.90 -5.67
C LEU A 35 -1.19 -6.13 -4.87
N SER A 36 -1.44 -7.35 -5.35
CA SER A 36 -0.89 -8.57 -4.73
C SER A 36 0.61 -8.73 -5.02
N LYS A 37 1.11 -8.18 -6.11
CA LYS A 37 2.50 -8.31 -6.59
C LYS A 37 3.37 -7.12 -6.21
N MET A 38 2.85 -5.90 -6.29
CA MET A 38 3.58 -4.65 -6.08
C MET A 38 2.97 -3.80 -4.98
N THR A 39 3.65 -2.73 -4.59
CA THR A 39 3.11 -1.71 -3.68
C THR A 39 2.07 -0.88 -4.39
N THR A 40 1.17 -0.24 -3.63
CA THR A 40 0.18 0.68 -4.18
C THR A 40 0.86 1.84 -4.93
N GLU A 41 1.97 2.35 -4.38
CA GLU A 41 2.78 3.38 -5.01
C GLU A 41 3.31 2.94 -6.38
N ALA A 42 3.96 1.77 -6.43
CA ALA A 42 4.50 1.25 -7.68
C ALA A 42 3.40 0.95 -8.70
N TYR A 43 2.25 0.44 -8.26
CA TYR A 43 1.11 0.15 -9.12
C TYR A 43 0.51 1.40 -9.76
N ILE A 44 0.22 2.43 -8.96
CA ILE A 44 -0.44 3.64 -9.47
C ILE A 44 0.52 4.48 -10.34
N ARG A 45 1.82 4.54 -9.99
CA ARG A 45 2.80 5.33 -10.74
C ARG A 45 3.41 4.62 -11.95
N ASP A 46 3.10 3.32 -12.15
CA ASP A 46 3.56 2.55 -13.31
C ASP A 46 2.94 3.07 -14.62
N PRO A 47 3.70 3.10 -15.73
CA PRO A 47 3.16 3.45 -17.05
C PRO A 47 2.02 2.55 -17.54
N GLN A 48 1.90 1.31 -17.05
CA GLN A 48 0.81 0.41 -17.39
C GLN A 48 -0.51 0.74 -16.68
N PHE A 49 -0.47 1.59 -15.65
CA PHE A 49 -1.67 1.95 -14.90
C PHE A 49 -2.70 2.63 -15.79
N GLU A 50 -3.94 2.19 -15.67
CA GLU A 50 -5.08 2.72 -16.44
C GLU A 50 -6.31 2.77 -15.55
N VAL A 51 -6.99 3.92 -15.55
CA VAL A 51 -8.33 4.05 -14.99
C VAL A 51 -9.33 3.56 -16.05
N ILE A 52 -10.12 2.55 -15.74
CA ILE A 52 -11.22 2.06 -16.59
C ILE A 52 -12.40 3.01 -16.48
N GLY A 53 -12.67 3.47 -15.27
CA GLY A 53 -13.71 4.43 -14.94
C GLY A 53 -13.77 4.69 -13.44
N PHE A 54 -14.70 5.52 -13.02
CA PHE A 54 -14.99 5.76 -11.62
C PHE A 54 -16.49 6.03 -11.42
N SER A 55 -16.98 5.66 -10.26
CA SER A 55 -18.31 6.07 -9.81
C SER A 55 -18.20 7.16 -8.75
N TYR A 56 -19.13 8.07 -8.76
CA TYR A 56 -19.24 9.09 -7.73
C TYR A 56 -20.70 9.40 -7.38
N LYS A 57 -20.88 9.97 -6.21
CA LYS A 57 -22.15 10.55 -5.77
C LYS A 57 -21.89 11.82 -4.99
N VAL A 58 -22.74 12.82 -5.13
CA VAL A 58 -22.68 14.07 -4.38
C VAL A 58 -23.83 14.10 -3.39
N ASP A 59 -23.53 14.15 -2.11
CA ASP A 59 -24.51 14.07 -1.02
C ASP A 59 -25.50 12.91 -1.25
N ASP A 60 -26.80 13.13 -1.19
CA ASP A 60 -27.84 12.11 -1.37
C ASP A 60 -28.26 11.88 -2.83
N ALA A 61 -27.58 12.49 -3.82
CA ALA A 61 -27.87 12.22 -5.22
C ALA A 61 -27.53 10.77 -5.59
N PRO A 62 -28.16 10.17 -6.59
CA PRO A 62 -27.80 8.81 -7.06
C PRO A 62 -26.36 8.74 -7.55
N ALA A 63 -25.71 7.59 -7.33
CA ALA A 63 -24.39 7.34 -7.88
C ALA A 63 -24.39 7.36 -9.42
N GLN A 64 -23.31 7.88 -9.99
CA GLN A 64 -23.11 8.04 -11.42
C GLN A 64 -21.78 7.40 -11.83
N TRP A 65 -21.77 6.70 -12.95
CA TRP A 65 -20.61 6.10 -13.55
C TRP A 65 -20.03 6.94 -14.66
N VAL A 66 -18.72 7.11 -14.66
CA VAL A 66 -17.95 7.79 -15.70
C VAL A 66 -16.87 6.85 -16.22
N THR A 67 -16.83 6.65 -17.52
CA THR A 67 -15.78 5.90 -18.20
C THR A 67 -15.42 6.64 -19.51
N GLY A 68 -14.16 6.56 -19.89
CA GLY A 68 -13.67 7.29 -21.07
C GLY A 68 -12.16 7.26 -21.17
N SER A 69 -11.61 8.08 -22.04
CA SER A 69 -10.18 8.36 -22.10
C SER A 69 -9.71 9.07 -20.82
N ASN A 70 -8.40 9.08 -20.57
CA ASN A 70 -7.84 9.79 -19.41
C ASN A 70 -8.24 11.29 -19.40
N GLY A 71 -8.41 11.92 -20.60
CA GLY A 71 -8.86 13.29 -20.70
C GLY A 71 -10.32 13.48 -20.30
N GLU A 72 -11.21 12.58 -20.70
CA GLU A 72 -12.64 12.62 -20.32
C GLU A 72 -12.81 12.34 -18.81
N ILE A 73 -12.05 11.40 -18.25
CA ILE A 73 -11.99 11.14 -16.80
C ILE A 73 -11.51 12.42 -16.06
N ALA A 74 -10.43 13.05 -16.53
CA ALA A 74 -9.89 14.25 -15.89
C ALA A 74 -10.89 15.41 -15.91
N MET A 75 -11.58 15.64 -17.04
CA MET A 75 -12.62 16.67 -17.16
C MET A 75 -13.78 16.42 -16.18
N ALA A 76 -14.26 15.19 -16.11
CA ALA A 76 -15.34 14.85 -15.17
C ALA A 76 -14.93 15.02 -13.69
N LEU A 77 -13.68 14.70 -13.35
CA LEU A 77 -13.16 14.94 -12.01
C LEU A 77 -12.99 16.42 -11.68
N GLU A 78 -12.61 17.25 -12.67
CA GLU A 78 -12.49 18.70 -12.52
C GLU A 78 -13.85 19.35 -12.26
N GLU A 79 -14.91 18.91 -12.97
CA GLU A 79 -16.29 19.38 -12.78
C GLU A 79 -16.83 19.12 -11.35
N LEU A 80 -16.31 18.12 -10.66
CA LEU A 80 -16.71 17.79 -9.28
C LEU A 80 -16.14 18.76 -8.23
N ASP A 81 -15.19 19.61 -8.57
CA ASP A 81 -14.56 20.58 -7.66
C ASP A 81 -14.08 19.96 -6.31
N ILE A 82 -13.56 18.72 -6.39
CA ILE A 82 -13.14 17.92 -5.22
C ILE A 82 -12.27 18.70 -4.22
N PRO A 83 -11.34 19.61 -4.64
CA PRO A 83 -10.53 20.39 -3.69
C PRO A 83 -11.32 21.25 -2.70
N ASN A 84 -12.57 21.56 -2.98
CA ASN A 84 -13.44 22.35 -2.12
C ASN A 84 -14.44 21.52 -1.29
N HIS A 85 -14.37 20.19 -1.37
CA HIS A 85 -15.34 19.28 -0.78
C HIS A 85 -14.71 18.20 0.12
N TYR A 86 -15.54 17.47 0.89
CA TYR A 86 -15.17 16.26 1.60
C TYR A 86 -15.18 15.10 0.61
N LEU A 87 -14.11 14.32 0.57
CA LEU A 87 -14.06 13.10 -0.23
C LEU A 87 -14.23 11.87 0.68
N ILE A 88 -15.15 10.99 0.32
CA ILE A 88 -15.43 9.73 1.01
C ILE A 88 -15.06 8.58 0.07
N CYS A 89 -14.21 7.65 0.54
CA CYS A 89 -13.93 6.39 -0.15
C CYS A 89 -13.87 5.24 0.85
N HIS A 90 -13.84 4.03 0.32
CA HIS A 90 -13.50 2.85 1.12
C HIS A 90 -12.07 2.40 0.81
N ASN A 91 -11.17 2.46 1.79
CA ASN A 91 -9.73 2.30 1.60
C ASN A 91 -9.10 3.48 0.83
N MET A 92 -9.41 4.66 1.30
CA MET A 92 -9.08 5.98 0.73
C MET A 92 -7.63 6.14 0.24
N ALA A 93 -6.67 5.43 0.83
CA ALA A 93 -5.27 5.53 0.39
C ALA A 93 -5.08 5.14 -1.08
N PHE A 94 -5.92 4.26 -1.63
CA PHE A 94 -5.88 3.88 -3.03
C PHE A 94 -6.48 4.98 -3.93
N ASP A 95 -7.73 5.33 -3.71
CA ASP A 95 -8.45 6.31 -4.55
C ASP A 95 -7.87 7.71 -4.40
N GLY A 96 -7.52 8.10 -3.17
CA GLY A 96 -6.86 9.36 -2.90
C GLY A 96 -5.48 9.48 -3.59
N ALA A 97 -4.72 8.39 -3.67
CA ALA A 97 -3.46 8.38 -4.39
C ALA A 97 -3.65 8.46 -5.93
N ILE A 98 -4.68 7.83 -6.47
CA ILE A 98 -5.04 7.98 -7.89
C ILE A 98 -5.35 9.46 -8.19
N LEU A 99 -6.23 10.08 -7.40
CA LEU A 99 -6.56 11.51 -7.55
C LEU A 99 -5.33 12.39 -7.47
N ALA A 100 -4.50 12.21 -6.43
CA ALA A 100 -3.32 13.05 -6.21
C ALA A 100 -2.23 12.84 -7.28
N TRP A 101 -1.89 11.58 -7.59
CA TRP A 101 -0.72 11.28 -8.42
C TRP A 101 -0.99 11.21 -9.92
N ARG A 102 -2.24 10.94 -10.33
CA ARG A 102 -2.60 10.85 -11.76
C ARG A 102 -3.34 12.08 -12.25
N PHE A 103 -4.07 12.76 -11.37
CA PHE A 103 -4.91 13.91 -11.73
C PHE A 103 -4.53 15.21 -11.02
N GLY A 104 -3.62 15.17 -10.01
CA GLY A 104 -3.20 16.37 -9.27
C GLY A 104 -4.29 16.95 -8.37
N ILE A 105 -5.29 16.14 -8.00
CA ILE A 105 -6.46 16.56 -7.21
C ILE A 105 -6.29 16.12 -5.76
N ILE A 106 -6.36 17.08 -4.84
CA ILE A 106 -6.30 16.85 -3.39
C ILE A 106 -7.57 17.43 -2.77
N PRO A 107 -8.42 16.63 -2.10
CA PRO A 107 -9.66 17.10 -1.51
C PRO A 107 -9.42 17.97 -0.30
N LYS A 108 -10.45 18.72 0.10
CA LYS A 108 -10.43 19.52 1.34
C LYS A 108 -10.22 18.64 2.57
N TYR A 109 -10.88 17.47 2.64
CA TYR A 109 -10.73 16.45 3.67
C TYR A 109 -10.93 15.06 3.09
N TYR A 110 -10.13 14.11 3.55
CA TYR A 110 -10.29 12.68 3.29
C TYR A 110 -11.11 12.03 4.40
N LEU A 111 -12.11 11.23 4.04
CA LEU A 111 -12.97 10.47 4.94
C LEU A 111 -12.96 8.99 4.51
N ASP A 112 -12.27 8.15 5.26
CA ASP A 112 -12.04 6.74 4.92
C ASP A 112 -12.91 5.81 5.75
N THR A 113 -13.92 5.20 5.15
CA THR A 113 -14.82 4.28 5.84
C THR A 113 -14.10 3.03 6.39
N LEU A 114 -12.99 2.59 5.78
CA LEU A 114 -12.16 1.53 6.33
C LEU A 114 -11.49 1.97 7.64
N SER A 115 -10.86 3.13 7.68
CA SER A 115 -10.24 3.68 8.89
C SER A 115 -11.27 3.93 9.98
N MET A 116 -12.44 4.48 9.63
CA MET A 116 -13.56 4.72 10.55
C MET A 116 -14.11 3.43 11.16
N SER A 117 -14.08 2.31 10.44
CA SER A 117 -14.62 1.03 10.92
C SER A 117 -13.73 0.35 11.95
N ARG A 118 -12.41 0.49 11.85
CA ARG A 118 -11.43 -0.27 12.66
C ARG A 118 -11.57 -0.11 14.17
N PRO A 119 -11.78 1.09 14.73
CA PRO A 119 -12.03 1.26 16.17
C PRO A 119 -13.28 0.55 16.65
N ILE A 120 -14.29 0.42 15.78
CA ILE A 120 -15.61 -0.13 16.09
C ILE A 120 -15.62 -1.67 15.96
N THR A 121 -14.99 -2.19 14.93
CA THR A 121 -15.02 -3.63 14.60
C THR A 121 -13.81 -4.40 15.12
N GLY A 122 -12.73 -3.70 15.47
CA GLY A 122 -11.42 -4.30 15.71
C GLY A 122 -10.90 -5.00 14.45
N LEU A 123 -10.02 -5.98 14.64
CA LEU A 123 -9.47 -6.81 13.56
C LEU A 123 -10.27 -8.08 13.29
N THR A 124 -11.37 -8.30 14.01
CA THR A 124 -12.18 -9.54 13.96
C THR A 124 -13.14 -9.55 12.78
N VAL A 125 -13.62 -8.38 12.35
CA VAL A 125 -14.40 -8.21 11.12
C VAL A 125 -13.43 -7.79 10.03
N GLY A 126 -13.42 -8.48 8.92
CA GLY A 126 -12.57 -8.10 7.79
C GLY A 126 -12.81 -6.65 7.37
N GLY A 127 -11.75 -5.93 6.96
CA GLY A 127 -11.83 -4.52 6.54
C GLY A 127 -12.30 -4.33 5.08
N SER A 128 -12.78 -5.35 4.39
CA SER A 128 -13.30 -5.20 3.03
C SER A 128 -14.69 -4.55 3.04
N LEU A 129 -15.01 -3.80 1.99
CA LEU A 129 -16.33 -3.19 1.82
C LEU A 129 -17.45 -4.25 1.96
N LYS A 130 -17.23 -5.44 1.38
CA LYS A 130 -18.15 -6.57 1.51
C LYS A 130 -18.41 -6.97 2.96
N ALA A 131 -17.35 -7.19 3.74
CA ALA A 131 -17.49 -7.62 5.14
C ALA A 131 -18.16 -6.56 6.03
N LEU A 132 -17.90 -5.27 5.75
CA LEU A 132 -18.52 -4.18 6.49
C LEU A 132 -19.97 -3.95 6.06
N ALA A 133 -20.28 -4.06 4.76
CA ALA A 133 -21.65 -3.98 4.27
C ALA A 133 -22.52 -5.10 4.87
N GLU A 134 -22.05 -6.36 4.84
CA GLU A 134 -22.76 -7.51 5.44
C GLU A 134 -22.99 -7.35 6.96
N LYS A 135 -22.08 -6.63 7.67
CA LYS A 135 -22.20 -6.39 9.10
C LYS A 135 -23.16 -5.27 9.45
N PHE A 136 -23.12 -4.18 8.71
CA PHE A 136 -23.77 -2.91 9.10
C PHE A 136 -24.99 -2.53 8.25
N THR A 137 -25.19 -3.20 7.11
CA THR A 137 -26.26 -2.90 6.16
C THR A 137 -26.94 -4.18 5.66
N ASP A 138 -28.07 -4.03 4.98
CA ASP A 138 -28.72 -5.14 4.23
C ASP A 138 -28.20 -5.23 2.78
N GLY A 139 -27.20 -4.40 2.42
CA GLY A 139 -26.63 -4.34 1.07
C GLY A 139 -25.59 -5.44 0.82
N HIS A 140 -25.47 -5.84 -0.44
CA HIS A 140 -24.50 -6.85 -0.87
C HIS A 140 -23.56 -6.30 -1.95
N LYS A 141 -22.27 -6.54 -1.80
CA LYS A 141 -21.28 -6.24 -2.83
C LYS A 141 -21.35 -7.27 -3.96
N GLY A 142 -21.38 -6.81 -5.22
CA GLY A 142 -21.33 -7.66 -6.41
C GLY A 142 -20.01 -8.40 -6.58
N ASN A 143 -19.90 -9.19 -7.64
CA ASN A 143 -18.71 -9.99 -7.99
C ASN A 143 -18.20 -9.67 -9.42
N GLU A 144 -18.68 -8.60 -10.07
CA GLU A 144 -18.39 -8.24 -11.45
C GLU A 144 -16.91 -7.95 -11.69
N VAL A 145 -16.18 -7.53 -10.64
CA VAL A 145 -14.73 -7.33 -10.66
C VAL A 145 -13.95 -8.56 -11.16
N VAL A 146 -14.47 -9.76 -10.97
CA VAL A 146 -13.86 -11.01 -11.44
C VAL A 146 -13.75 -11.03 -12.97
N ASN A 147 -14.66 -10.36 -13.67
CA ASN A 147 -14.70 -10.30 -15.14
C ASN A 147 -13.73 -9.25 -15.72
N ALA A 148 -13.08 -8.43 -14.90
CA ALA A 148 -12.16 -7.36 -15.33
C ALA A 148 -10.69 -7.81 -15.40
N LEU A 149 -10.34 -8.99 -14.88
CA LEU A 149 -8.95 -9.46 -14.84
C LEU A 149 -8.31 -9.51 -16.23
N GLY A 150 -7.26 -8.73 -16.43
CA GLY A 150 -6.48 -8.66 -17.66
C GLY A 150 -7.11 -7.82 -18.77
N LYS A 151 -8.25 -7.18 -18.51
CA LYS A 151 -8.94 -6.32 -19.48
C LYS A 151 -8.63 -4.86 -19.25
N ARG A 152 -8.21 -4.19 -20.31
CA ARG A 152 -8.14 -2.72 -20.40
C ARG A 152 -9.50 -2.17 -20.79
N ARG A 153 -9.71 -0.88 -20.63
CA ARG A 153 -10.99 -0.24 -21.01
C ARG A 153 -11.40 -0.57 -22.45
N SER A 154 -10.43 -0.60 -23.38
CA SER A 154 -10.69 -0.94 -24.79
C SER A 154 -11.15 -2.37 -25.04
N ASP A 155 -10.99 -3.27 -24.07
CA ASP A 155 -11.34 -4.70 -24.21
C ASP A 155 -12.79 -4.99 -23.75
N PHE A 156 -13.46 -3.99 -23.19
CA PHE A 156 -14.85 -4.09 -22.77
C PHE A 156 -15.78 -3.66 -23.90
N THR A 157 -16.90 -4.38 -24.05
CA THR A 157 -18.02 -3.88 -24.82
C THR A 157 -18.75 -2.76 -24.06
N PRO A 158 -19.54 -1.90 -24.73
CA PRO A 158 -20.34 -0.90 -24.01
C PRO A 158 -21.22 -1.50 -22.92
N GLY A 159 -21.88 -2.64 -23.20
CA GLY A 159 -22.70 -3.33 -22.20
C GLY A 159 -21.91 -3.89 -21.01
N ASP A 160 -20.65 -4.34 -21.23
CA ASP A 160 -19.78 -4.77 -20.14
C ASP A 160 -19.35 -3.57 -19.27
N LEU A 161 -19.07 -2.41 -19.89
CA LEU A 161 -18.74 -1.17 -19.16
C LEU A 161 -19.92 -0.68 -18.33
N ASP A 162 -21.15 -0.77 -18.86
CA ASP A 162 -22.37 -0.42 -18.13
C ASP A 162 -22.57 -1.33 -16.92
N ASN A 163 -22.37 -2.65 -17.09
CA ASN A 163 -22.43 -3.61 -15.98
C ASN A 163 -21.34 -3.35 -14.94
N TYR A 164 -20.13 -3.02 -15.38
CA TYR A 164 -19.03 -2.68 -14.48
C TYR A 164 -19.32 -1.38 -13.74
N GLY A 165 -19.90 -0.39 -14.41
CA GLY A 165 -20.37 0.84 -13.79
C GLY A 165 -21.46 0.61 -12.74
N ASN A 166 -22.41 -0.29 -13.00
CA ASN A 166 -23.45 -0.65 -12.02
C ASN A 166 -22.82 -1.26 -10.76
N TYR A 167 -21.80 -2.11 -10.91
CA TYR A 167 -21.03 -2.65 -9.79
C TYR A 167 -20.34 -1.52 -8.98
N CYS A 168 -19.63 -0.62 -9.65
CA CYS A 168 -18.93 0.50 -9.01
C CYS A 168 -19.92 1.48 -8.35
N ASN A 169 -21.08 1.76 -8.98
CA ASN A 169 -22.16 2.54 -8.38
C ASN A 169 -22.67 1.93 -7.07
N ASN A 170 -22.83 0.59 -7.04
CA ASN A 170 -23.22 -0.10 -5.82
C ASN A 170 -22.17 0.03 -4.72
N ASP A 171 -20.88 -0.03 -5.04
CA ASP A 171 -19.79 0.18 -4.06
C ASP A 171 -19.80 1.61 -3.49
N VAL A 172 -20.10 2.63 -4.31
CA VAL A 172 -20.27 4.02 -3.87
C VAL A 172 -21.49 4.16 -2.94
N GLU A 173 -22.64 3.57 -3.27
CA GLU A 173 -23.84 3.62 -2.43
C GLU A 173 -23.63 2.91 -1.07
N LEU A 174 -22.96 1.75 -1.08
CA LEU A 174 -22.57 1.05 0.14
C LEU A 174 -21.60 1.88 1.00
N THR A 175 -20.62 2.50 0.37
CA THR A 175 -19.63 3.36 1.04
C THR A 175 -20.30 4.58 1.68
N TRP A 176 -21.24 5.23 0.98
CA TRP A 176 -22.05 6.32 1.52
C TRP A 176 -22.88 5.89 2.73
N THR A 177 -23.57 4.77 2.62
CA THR A 177 -24.37 4.21 3.71
C THR A 177 -23.50 3.91 4.93
N LEU A 178 -22.35 3.24 4.72
CA LEU A 178 -21.40 2.95 5.78
C LEU A 178 -20.85 4.22 6.44
N PHE A 179 -20.54 5.24 5.68
CA PHE A 179 -20.09 6.53 6.23
C PHE A 179 -21.09 7.10 7.23
N HIS A 180 -22.37 7.14 6.90
CA HIS A 180 -23.41 7.67 7.80
C HIS A 180 -23.60 6.84 9.06
N ILE A 181 -23.39 5.54 8.99
CA ILE A 181 -23.43 4.66 10.16
C ILE A 181 -22.20 4.90 11.04
N LEU A 182 -21.00 4.85 10.46
CA LEU A 182 -19.72 4.91 11.18
C LEU A 182 -19.40 6.30 11.73
N LYS A 183 -19.90 7.37 11.09
CA LYS A 183 -19.67 8.76 11.51
C LYS A 183 -20.12 9.02 12.94
N LYS A 184 -21.13 8.31 13.43
CA LYS A 184 -21.70 8.50 14.78
C LYS A 184 -20.67 8.17 15.88
N ASP A 185 -19.77 7.22 15.60
CA ASP A 185 -18.76 6.73 16.54
C ASP A 185 -17.35 7.27 16.24
N ASN A 186 -17.22 8.17 15.26
CA ASN A 186 -15.96 8.80 14.86
C ASN A 186 -16.02 10.32 15.13
N PRO A 187 -15.50 10.80 16.28
CA PRO A 187 -15.50 12.23 16.58
C PRO A 187 -14.59 13.01 15.62
N PRO A 188 -14.83 14.32 15.41
CA PRO A 188 -14.08 15.16 14.45
C PRO A 188 -12.56 15.12 14.63
N LYS A 189 -12.05 15.00 15.85
CA LYS A 189 -10.60 14.90 16.12
C LYS A 189 -10.00 13.61 15.55
N GLU A 190 -10.73 12.50 15.62
CA GLU A 190 -10.29 11.22 15.06
C GLU A 190 -10.34 11.23 13.53
N LEU A 191 -11.39 11.83 12.94
CA LEU A 191 -11.47 12.03 11.49
C LEU A 191 -10.30 12.89 10.98
N TYR A 192 -9.91 13.92 11.72
CA TYR A 192 -8.76 14.76 11.39
C TYR A 192 -7.43 13.96 11.42
N ILE A 193 -7.25 13.09 12.42
CA ILE A 193 -6.06 12.21 12.49
C ILE A 193 -6.05 11.23 11.31
N GLN A 194 -7.20 10.67 10.95
CA GLN A 194 -7.33 9.79 9.78
C GLN A 194 -6.97 10.53 8.49
N ASP A 195 -7.46 11.75 8.28
CA ASP A 195 -7.11 12.62 7.14
C ASP A 195 -5.60 12.87 7.07
N LEU A 196 -4.97 13.26 8.18
CA LEU A 196 -3.52 13.46 8.23
C LEU A 196 -2.73 12.20 7.85
N MET A 197 -3.15 11.03 8.33
CA MET A 197 -2.48 9.77 8.02
C MET A 197 -2.62 9.40 6.53
N ILE A 198 -3.77 9.70 5.93
CA ILE A 198 -3.98 9.49 4.49
C ILE A 198 -3.09 10.45 3.69
N ARG A 199 -3.00 11.74 4.09
CA ARG A 199 -2.13 12.73 3.45
C ARG A 199 -0.65 12.35 3.47
N MET A 200 -0.17 11.70 4.53
CA MET A 200 1.21 11.18 4.55
C MET A 200 1.50 10.21 3.38
N PHE A 201 0.47 9.59 2.83
CA PHE A 201 0.58 8.70 1.68
C PHE A 201 0.25 9.40 0.36
N THR A 202 -0.86 10.11 0.29
CA THR A 202 -1.39 10.70 -0.96
C THR A 202 -0.69 11.99 -1.36
N ASP A 203 -0.19 12.75 -0.38
CA ASP A 203 0.51 14.04 -0.56
C ASP A 203 1.85 14.03 0.20
N PRO A 204 2.75 13.09 -0.15
CA PRO A 204 4.01 12.91 0.56
C PRO A 204 4.96 14.08 0.34
N VAL A 205 5.65 14.49 1.41
CA VAL A 205 6.63 15.59 1.38
C VAL A 205 8.06 15.14 1.61
N LEU A 206 8.28 13.94 2.18
CA LEU A 206 9.63 13.47 2.49
C LEU A 206 10.36 12.98 1.24
N GLU A 207 11.63 13.28 1.15
CA GLU A 207 12.51 12.86 0.06
C GLU A 207 13.44 11.73 0.48
N LEU A 208 14.05 11.08 -0.52
CA LEU A 208 15.03 10.02 -0.32
C LEU A 208 16.39 10.43 -0.88
N ASP A 209 17.42 10.31 -0.04
CA ASP A 209 18.81 10.52 -0.42
C ASP A 209 19.32 9.36 -1.27
N ARG A 210 19.40 9.58 -2.58
CA ARG A 210 19.85 8.56 -3.55
C ARG A 210 21.29 8.13 -3.33
N ASP A 211 22.17 9.06 -2.97
CA ASP A 211 23.59 8.75 -2.80
C ASP A 211 23.81 7.84 -1.61
N VAL A 212 23.12 8.11 -0.49
CA VAL A 212 23.12 7.23 0.69
C VAL A 212 22.56 5.85 0.34
N LEU A 213 21.50 5.78 -0.46
CA LEU A 213 20.87 4.51 -0.86
C LEU A 213 21.77 3.71 -1.80
N ILE A 214 22.39 4.33 -2.80
CA ILE A 214 23.30 3.68 -3.74
C ILE A 214 24.53 3.16 -3.01
N ALA A 215 25.15 3.98 -2.17
CA ALA A 215 26.29 3.57 -1.36
C ALA A 215 25.94 2.38 -0.45
N HIS A 216 24.72 2.40 0.12
CA HIS A 216 24.25 1.32 0.96
C HIS A 216 23.99 0.03 0.17
N LEU A 217 23.36 0.11 -1.00
CA LEU A 217 23.11 -1.04 -1.89
C LEU A 217 24.43 -1.70 -2.28
N ASN A 218 25.41 -0.91 -2.73
CA ASN A 218 26.74 -1.41 -3.09
C ASN A 218 27.41 -2.13 -1.92
N ASN A 219 27.37 -1.54 -0.72
CA ASN A 219 27.95 -2.17 0.48
C ASN A 219 27.26 -3.51 0.84
N VAL A 220 25.94 -3.59 0.70
CA VAL A 220 25.19 -4.84 0.95
C VAL A 220 25.56 -5.89 -0.09
N GLN A 221 25.64 -5.51 -1.36
CA GLN A 221 26.03 -6.39 -2.46
C GLN A 221 27.49 -6.87 -2.34
N ASP A 222 28.43 -5.98 -2.00
CA ASP A 222 29.84 -6.33 -1.79
C ASP A 222 30.03 -7.32 -0.63
N LYS A 223 29.32 -7.08 0.49
CA LYS A 223 29.34 -8.02 1.62
C LYS A 223 28.83 -9.39 1.22
N LYS A 224 27.75 -9.43 0.43
CA LYS A 224 27.19 -10.66 -0.09
C LYS A 224 28.15 -11.37 -1.04
N ALA A 225 28.80 -10.66 -1.97
CA ALA A 225 29.81 -11.22 -2.89
C ALA A 225 31.00 -11.80 -2.12
N LYS A 226 31.59 -11.05 -1.17
CA LYS A 226 32.69 -11.54 -0.32
C LYS A 226 32.32 -12.76 0.51
N LEU A 227 31.05 -12.87 0.92
CA LEU A 227 30.56 -14.04 1.63
C LEU A 227 30.50 -15.25 0.69
N MET A 228 30.06 -15.04 -0.55
CA MET A 228 29.99 -16.10 -1.57
C MET A 228 31.38 -16.62 -2.00
N GLU A 229 32.38 -15.74 -2.13
CA GLU A 229 33.77 -16.11 -2.46
C GLU A 229 34.41 -17.05 -1.40
N ARG A 230 33.93 -16.98 -0.16
CA ARG A 230 34.41 -17.86 0.93
C ARG A 230 33.81 -19.26 0.91
N ILE A 231 32.84 -19.52 0.03
CA ILE A 231 32.19 -20.81 -0.07
C ILE A 231 32.88 -21.60 -1.15
N ASP A 232 33.06 -22.91 -0.88
CA ASP A 232 33.54 -23.83 -1.88
C ASP A 232 32.63 -23.79 -3.11
N LEU A 233 33.20 -23.50 -4.30
CA LEU A 233 32.49 -23.38 -5.57
C LEU A 233 31.69 -24.65 -5.94
N SER A 234 31.95 -25.80 -5.30
CA SER A 234 31.20 -27.04 -5.47
C SER A 234 29.73 -26.99 -5.03
N ILE A 235 29.38 -26.04 -4.18
CA ILE A 235 28.03 -25.98 -3.55
C ILE A 235 27.02 -25.23 -4.41
N GLY A 236 27.43 -24.20 -5.10
CA GLY A 236 26.59 -23.39 -5.99
C GLY A 236 25.53 -22.54 -5.27
N ARG A 237 25.13 -21.44 -5.93
CA ARG A 237 24.13 -20.49 -5.37
C ARG A 237 22.75 -21.11 -5.21
N ASP A 238 22.32 -21.95 -6.14
CA ASP A 238 20.98 -22.55 -6.12
C ASP A 238 20.80 -23.51 -4.95
N ALA A 239 21.85 -24.27 -4.62
CA ALA A 239 21.86 -25.14 -3.44
C ALA A 239 21.75 -24.33 -2.14
N LEU A 240 22.35 -23.16 -2.06
CA LEU A 240 22.23 -22.27 -0.90
C LEU A 240 20.85 -21.63 -0.79
N MET A 241 20.14 -21.40 -1.89
CA MET A 241 18.82 -20.74 -1.89
C MET A 241 17.67 -21.71 -1.66
N SER A 242 17.77 -22.94 -2.13
CA SER A 242 16.76 -24.00 -1.99
C SER A 242 16.83 -24.67 -0.61
N ASN A 243 15.70 -24.76 0.11
CA ASN A 243 15.69 -25.48 1.40
C ASN A 243 16.03 -26.97 1.26
N PRO A 244 15.45 -27.73 0.30
CA PRO A 244 15.80 -29.14 0.15
C PRO A 244 17.28 -29.33 -0.24
N GLN A 245 17.80 -28.57 -1.20
CA GLN A 245 19.18 -28.70 -1.63
C GLN A 245 20.17 -28.29 -0.52
N PHE A 246 19.86 -27.25 0.24
CA PHE A 246 20.68 -26.84 1.38
C PHE A 246 20.68 -27.89 2.51
N ALA A 247 19.57 -28.56 2.73
CA ALA A 247 19.51 -29.69 3.66
C ALA A 247 20.47 -30.81 3.23
N GLU A 248 20.53 -31.13 1.94
CA GLU A 248 21.48 -32.11 1.41
C GLU A 248 22.95 -31.66 1.55
N VAL A 249 23.22 -30.35 1.42
CA VAL A 249 24.56 -29.79 1.69
C VAL A 249 24.95 -30.02 3.15
N LEU A 250 24.05 -29.72 4.10
CA LEU A 250 24.31 -29.94 5.54
C LEU A 250 24.53 -31.43 5.85
N LYS A 251 23.73 -32.34 5.30
CA LYS A 251 23.90 -33.78 5.46
C LYS A 251 25.24 -34.27 4.94
N LYS A 252 25.67 -33.79 3.76
CA LYS A 252 27.00 -34.10 3.21
C LYS A 252 28.14 -33.63 4.11
N LEU A 253 27.93 -32.58 4.88
CA LEU A 253 28.87 -32.06 5.88
C LEU A 253 28.73 -32.75 7.27
N GLY A 254 27.87 -33.76 7.37
CA GLY A 254 27.65 -34.52 8.61
C GLY A 254 26.71 -33.85 9.62
N VAL A 255 25.91 -32.88 9.17
CA VAL A 255 24.97 -32.15 10.03
C VAL A 255 23.53 -32.51 9.66
N GLU A 256 22.75 -32.96 10.64
CA GLU A 256 21.32 -33.16 10.45
C GLU A 256 20.61 -31.80 10.36
N PRO A 257 19.82 -31.54 9.28
CA PRO A 257 19.17 -30.27 9.08
C PRO A 257 18.13 -29.99 10.17
N PRO A 258 18.16 -28.82 10.85
CA PRO A 258 17.17 -28.49 11.87
C PRO A 258 15.77 -28.33 11.26
N LEU A 259 14.77 -28.85 11.96
CA LEU A 259 13.35 -28.82 11.57
C LEU A 259 12.53 -27.98 12.57
N LYS A 260 11.42 -27.45 12.11
CA LYS A 260 10.41 -26.79 12.93
C LYS A 260 9.00 -27.04 12.41
N THR A 261 8.02 -27.01 13.30
CA THR A 261 6.61 -27.04 12.90
C THR A 261 6.18 -25.67 12.39
N SER A 262 5.69 -25.60 11.17
CA SER A 262 5.15 -24.37 10.59
C SER A 262 3.82 -24.01 11.25
N LEU A 263 3.74 -22.87 11.90
CA LEU A 263 2.52 -22.37 12.54
C LEU A 263 1.35 -22.18 11.55
N ARG A 264 1.65 -21.99 10.26
CA ARG A 264 0.64 -21.77 9.22
C ARG A 264 0.05 -23.06 8.68
N THR A 265 0.86 -24.12 8.54
CA THR A 265 0.45 -25.36 7.87
C THR A 265 0.39 -26.56 8.80
N ASN A 266 0.84 -26.39 10.03
CA ASN A 266 1.03 -27.46 11.04
C ASN A 266 1.84 -28.67 10.53
N LYS A 267 2.75 -28.43 9.55
CA LYS A 267 3.64 -29.45 8.97
C LYS A 267 5.08 -29.14 9.34
N GLU A 268 5.92 -30.18 9.37
CA GLU A 268 7.36 -30.02 9.51
C GLU A 268 7.96 -29.28 8.31
N ALA A 269 8.88 -28.37 8.58
CA ALA A 269 9.62 -27.59 7.61
C ALA A 269 11.05 -27.36 8.10
N TYR A 270 12.00 -27.17 7.16
CA TYR A 270 13.37 -26.84 7.52
C TYR A 270 13.46 -25.50 8.27
N ALA A 271 14.16 -25.48 9.39
CA ALA A 271 14.39 -24.33 10.24
C ALA A 271 15.67 -23.57 9.82
N PHE A 272 15.67 -22.94 8.63
CA PHE A 272 16.84 -22.27 8.05
C PHE A 272 16.71 -20.74 8.04
N SER A 273 15.93 -20.15 8.91
CA SER A 273 15.82 -18.68 8.99
C SER A 273 16.79 -18.10 10.02
N LYS A 274 17.06 -16.80 9.87
CA LYS A 274 17.89 -16.06 10.84
C LYS A 274 17.29 -15.96 12.25
N THR A 275 16.03 -16.34 12.42
CA THR A 275 15.35 -16.39 13.73
C THR A 275 15.39 -17.78 14.36
N ASP A 276 15.79 -18.80 13.61
CA ASP A 276 15.83 -20.20 14.09
C ASP A 276 17.10 -20.40 14.91
N TYR A 277 16.93 -20.70 16.20
CA TYR A 277 18.03 -20.80 17.16
C TYR A 277 19.01 -21.93 16.79
N GLU A 278 18.51 -23.12 16.51
CA GLU A 278 19.33 -24.28 16.17
C GLU A 278 20.15 -24.04 14.89
N PHE A 279 19.57 -23.37 13.90
CA PHE A 279 20.28 -23.00 12.69
C PHE A 279 21.40 -22.00 12.95
N LYS A 280 21.15 -21.02 13.82
CA LYS A 280 22.20 -20.06 14.22
C LYS A 280 23.34 -20.69 15.01
N ALA A 281 23.03 -21.69 15.84
CA ALA A 281 24.03 -22.41 16.59
C ALA A 281 25.07 -23.10 15.69
N LEU A 282 24.70 -23.44 14.44
CA LEU A 282 25.63 -23.98 13.46
C LEU A 282 26.71 -22.99 12.99
N LEU A 283 26.60 -21.70 13.27
CA LEU A 283 27.66 -20.71 13.06
C LEU A 283 28.88 -20.98 13.99
N GLU A 284 28.68 -21.66 15.09
CA GLU A 284 29.72 -22.03 16.07
C GLU A 284 30.08 -23.53 15.97
N HIS A 285 29.65 -24.22 14.91
CA HIS A 285 29.90 -25.63 14.70
C HIS A 285 31.42 -25.92 14.57
N PRO A 286 31.96 -27.03 15.13
CA PRO A 286 33.38 -27.34 15.05
C PRO A 286 33.94 -27.44 13.62
N ASN A 287 33.13 -27.84 12.66
CA ASN A 287 33.50 -27.88 11.25
C ASN A 287 33.34 -26.48 10.61
N THR A 288 34.46 -25.88 10.18
CA THR A 288 34.50 -24.57 9.53
C THR A 288 33.75 -24.51 8.21
N ALA A 289 33.61 -25.63 7.47
CA ALA A 289 32.80 -25.70 6.27
C ALA A 289 31.31 -25.53 6.57
N VAL A 290 30.83 -26.08 7.68
CA VAL A 290 29.46 -25.88 8.16
C VAL A 290 29.24 -24.42 8.53
N GLN A 291 30.15 -23.80 9.27
CA GLN A 291 30.10 -22.38 9.59
C GLN A 291 30.00 -21.51 8.32
N ALA A 292 30.85 -21.80 7.31
CA ALA A 292 30.88 -21.05 6.06
C ALA A 292 29.56 -21.15 5.27
N VAL A 293 29.01 -22.36 5.08
CA VAL A 293 27.76 -22.54 4.32
C VAL A 293 26.54 -21.95 5.05
N VAL A 294 26.51 -22.03 6.38
CA VAL A 294 25.43 -21.43 7.20
C VAL A 294 25.52 -19.91 7.16
N ALA A 295 26.71 -19.33 7.30
CA ALA A 295 26.91 -17.89 7.17
C ALA A 295 26.51 -17.37 5.79
N ALA A 296 26.89 -18.10 4.75
CA ALA A 296 26.51 -17.77 3.38
C ALA A 296 25.01 -17.87 3.13
N ARG A 297 24.39 -18.91 3.62
CA ARG A 297 22.93 -19.09 3.57
C ARG A 297 22.18 -17.92 4.23
N LEU A 298 22.62 -17.51 5.42
CA LEU A 298 22.05 -16.37 6.14
C LEU A 298 22.26 -15.05 5.40
N GLY A 299 23.42 -14.83 4.81
CA GLY A 299 23.74 -13.63 4.04
C GLY A 299 23.02 -13.59 2.70
N ILE A 300 22.91 -14.70 1.98
CA ILE A 300 22.22 -14.77 0.67
C ILE A 300 20.71 -14.61 0.85
N LYS A 301 20.11 -15.29 1.83
CA LYS A 301 18.66 -15.19 2.09
C LYS A 301 18.25 -13.89 2.78
N SER A 302 19.17 -13.17 3.37
CA SER A 302 18.87 -11.87 3.99
C SER A 302 18.80 -10.77 2.93
N THR A 303 17.97 -10.97 1.92
CA THR A 303 17.74 -9.98 0.84
C THR A 303 16.82 -8.83 1.27
N LEU A 304 16.30 -8.86 2.48
CA LEU A 304 15.33 -7.86 2.95
C LEU A 304 15.92 -6.43 2.91
N GLU A 305 17.18 -6.28 3.27
CA GLU A 305 17.86 -4.99 3.24
C GLU A 305 18.15 -4.54 1.80
N GLU A 306 18.61 -5.45 0.94
CA GLU A 306 18.82 -5.22 -0.50
C GLU A 306 17.50 -4.82 -1.18
N THR A 307 16.47 -5.64 -1.05
CA THR A 307 15.14 -5.40 -1.65
C THR A 307 14.50 -4.09 -1.17
N ARG A 308 14.63 -3.78 0.14
CA ARG A 308 14.14 -2.50 0.66
C ARG A 308 14.90 -1.32 0.11
N THR A 309 16.22 -1.43 -0.06
CA THR A 309 17.04 -0.37 -0.64
C THR A 309 16.68 -0.13 -2.10
N GLU A 310 16.50 -1.19 -2.88
CA GLU A 310 16.02 -1.13 -4.26
C GLU A 310 14.63 -0.49 -4.37
N SER A 311 13.73 -0.85 -3.45
CA SER A 311 12.39 -0.23 -3.38
C SER A 311 12.47 1.27 -3.10
N PHE A 312 13.34 1.69 -2.16
CA PHE A 312 13.54 3.11 -1.86
C PHE A 312 14.14 3.86 -3.05
N LEU A 313 15.11 3.26 -3.74
CA LEU A 313 15.67 3.82 -4.98
C LEU A 313 14.59 4.00 -6.04
N GLY A 314 13.77 2.99 -6.27
CA GLY A 314 12.64 3.09 -7.20
C GLY A 314 11.65 4.19 -6.83
N ILE A 315 11.33 4.35 -5.54
CA ILE A 315 10.47 5.47 -5.09
C ILE A 315 11.15 6.82 -5.36
N SER A 316 12.44 6.95 -5.03
CA SER A 316 13.17 8.21 -5.24
C SER A 316 13.25 8.66 -6.71
N GLU A 317 13.06 7.74 -7.64
CA GLU A 317 12.98 8.03 -9.08
C GLU A 317 11.59 8.53 -9.50
N ARG A 318 10.56 8.10 -8.78
CA ARG A 318 9.17 8.42 -9.08
C ARG A 318 8.61 9.60 -8.29
N GLY A 319 9.29 10.05 -7.24
CA GLY A 319 8.91 11.23 -6.46
C GLY A 319 9.17 11.10 -4.96
N ALA A 320 8.43 11.87 -4.16
CA ALA A 320 8.50 11.86 -2.72
C ALA A 320 8.08 10.51 -2.11
N LEU A 321 8.56 10.22 -0.89
CA LEU A 321 8.35 8.98 -0.15
C LEU A 321 6.93 8.91 0.45
N PRO A 322 6.00 8.11 -0.08
CA PRO A 322 4.68 7.96 0.51
C PRO A 322 4.75 7.06 1.75
N ILE A 323 4.05 7.45 2.81
CA ILE A 323 4.02 6.74 4.08
C ILE A 323 2.61 6.22 4.34
N LEU A 324 2.38 4.94 4.08
CA LEU A 324 1.09 4.33 4.39
C LEU A 324 1.07 3.82 5.83
N LEU A 325 0.22 4.44 6.63
CA LEU A 325 -0.11 4.00 7.98
C LEU A 325 -1.59 3.61 8.04
N ASN A 326 -1.86 2.43 8.53
CA ASN A 326 -3.22 1.98 8.80
C ASN A 326 -3.65 2.51 10.17
N TYR A 327 -4.65 3.38 10.20
CA TYR A 327 -5.28 3.84 11.44
C TYR A 327 -5.87 2.63 12.18
N TRP A 328 -5.62 2.50 13.49
CA TRP A 328 -6.00 1.33 14.31
C TRP A 328 -5.61 -0.02 13.66
N GLY A 329 -4.47 -0.09 12.99
CA GLY A 329 -4.02 -1.28 12.28
C GLY A 329 -3.47 -2.40 13.16
N ALA A 330 -3.34 -2.18 14.47
CA ALA A 330 -2.93 -3.19 15.46
C ALA A 330 -4.06 -3.39 16.50
N HIS A 331 -4.11 -4.58 17.12
CA HIS A 331 -5.09 -4.91 18.16
C HIS A 331 -5.02 -3.99 19.40
N THR A 332 -3.91 -3.29 19.58
CA THR A 332 -3.72 -2.30 20.65
C THR A 332 -4.18 -0.89 20.28
N GLY A 333 -4.83 -0.70 19.14
CA GLY A 333 -5.26 0.61 18.64
C GLY A 333 -4.13 1.47 18.06
N ARG A 334 -2.90 0.94 17.93
CA ARG A 334 -1.80 1.67 17.31
C ARG A 334 -1.90 1.65 15.80
N ALA A 335 -1.34 2.67 15.15
CA ALA A 335 -1.11 2.66 13.73
C ALA A 335 -0.13 1.54 13.34
N SER A 336 -0.38 0.86 12.23
CA SER A 336 0.52 -0.12 11.63
C SER A 336 0.96 0.31 10.24
N GLY A 337 2.19 -0.01 9.86
CA GLY A 337 2.68 0.24 8.50
C GLY A 337 1.96 -0.63 7.47
N GLY A 338 1.68 -0.07 6.32
CA GLY A 338 1.03 -0.72 5.18
C GLY A 338 1.91 -0.78 3.94
N ASP A 339 1.29 -1.13 2.81
CA ASP A 339 1.86 -1.12 1.46
C ASP A 339 3.15 -1.94 1.30
N LYS A 340 3.28 -3.07 2.00
CA LYS A 340 4.48 -3.94 1.98
C LYS A 340 5.77 -3.23 2.44
N MET A 341 5.71 -1.96 2.81
CA MET A 341 6.83 -1.13 3.25
C MET A 341 6.56 -0.55 4.64
N ASN A 342 6.87 -1.31 5.68
CA ASN A 342 6.70 -0.83 7.05
C ASN A 342 7.91 0.01 7.50
N LEU A 343 7.80 1.34 7.40
CA LEU A 343 8.84 2.29 7.81
C LEU A 343 9.06 2.29 9.34
N GLN A 344 8.07 1.86 10.13
CA GLN A 344 8.20 1.77 11.60
C GLN A 344 9.24 0.72 12.00
N ASN A 345 9.50 -0.28 11.15
CA ASN A 345 10.46 -1.36 11.38
C ASN A 345 11.87 -1.08 10.84
N LEU A 346 12.16 0.14 10.39
CA LEU A 346 13.52 0.50 9.97
C LEU A 346 14.45 0.57 11.20
N PRO A 347 15.63 -0.10 11.14
CA PRO A 347 16.59 -0.07 12.23
C PRO A 347 17.00 1.35 12.59
N ARG A 348 17.16 1.62 13.90
CA ARG A 348 17.69 2.91 14.35
C ARG A 348 19.13 3.11 13.84
N GLY A 349 19.42 4.28 13.26
CA GLY A 349 20.72 4.60 12.68
C GLY A 349 21.07 3.82 11.41
N GLY A 350 20.18 2.97 10.89
CA GLY A 350 20.36 2.26 9.61
C GLY A 350 20.38 3.23 8.42
N ALA A 351 21.05 2.82 7.33
CA ALA A 351 21.18 3.65 6.12
C ALA A 351 19.83 4.03 5.52
N LEU A 352 18.87 3.10 5.47
CA LEU A 352 17.52 3.37 4.98
C LEU A 352 16.80 4.48 5.76
N ARG A 353 16.97 4.51 7.09
CA ARG A 353 16.39 5.58 7.91
C ARG A 353 17.13 6.92 7.69
N ARG A 354 18.45 6.90 7.54
CA ARG A 354 19.25 8.11 7.27
C ARG A 354 19.03 8.68 5.88
N SER A 355 18.57 7.87 4.92
CA SER A 355 18.25 8.35 3.58
C SER A 355 16.95 9.15 3.51
N ILE A 356 16.11 9.12 4.56
CA ILE A 356 14.88 9.91 4.61
C ILE A 356 15.25 11.34 4.95
N LYS A 357 14.95 12.26 4.06
CA LYS A 357 15.22 13.70 4.17
C LYS A 357 13.96 14.52 4.26
N VAL A 358 14.02 15.60 5.00
CA VAL A 358 13.06 16.69 4.92
C VAL A 358 13.51 17.59 3.76
N PRO A 359 12.61 18.00 2.84
CA PRO A 359 12.96 18.94 1.77
C PRO A 359 13.50 20.26 2.31
N ASP A 360 14.30 20.95 1.50
CA ASP A 360 14.76 22.29 1.84
C ASP A 360 13.56 23.21 2.11
N ASN A 361 13.65 24.04 3.13
CA ASN A 361 12.59 24.94 3.64
C ASN A 361 11.41 24.26 4.38
N HIS A 362 11.54 23.01 4.77
CA HIS A 362 10.62 22.33 5.71
C HIS A 362 11.32 22.11 7.06
N VAL A 363 10.53 22.01 8.15
CA VAL A 363 11.03 21.82 9.53
C VAL A 363 10.49 20.54 10.13
#